data_a9a1be073d43117c78e566bbd5dd7ad4
#
_entry.id   a9a1be073d43117c78e566bbd5dd7ad4
#
_cell.length_a   1.000
_cell.length_b   1.000
_cell.length_c   1.000
_cell.angle_alpha   90.00
_cell.angle_beta   90.00
_cell.angle_gamma   90.00
#
_symmetry.space_group_name_H-M   'P 1'
#
loop_
_entity.id
_entity.type
_entity.pdbx_description
1 polymer ?
#
loop_
_entity_poly.entity_id
_entity_poly.type
_entity_poly.pdbx_seq_one_letter_code
_entity_poly.pdbx_strand_id
1 'polypeptide(L)'
;LGFARMGCALAMPMGAHAADNVVRALRGESIAAFRFGYAGQCISLGRKRGLVQLVTPEDAPRDRFVSGRMAALVKELISTLVIGALRVERLYAGAYSWPRSVEARQHTPALPASRAQVSVGG
;
A
#
# COMPACT_ATOMS: atom_id res chain seq x y z
N LEU A 1 1.24 -12.34 3.18
CA LEU A 1 0.33 -11.29 2.64
C LEU A 1 -1.14 -11.68 2.84
N GLY A 2 -1.55 -11.99 4.09
CA GLY A 2 -2.89 -12.56 4.36
C GLY A 2 -4.07 -11.62 4.09
N PHE A 3 -3.90 -10.30 3.98
CA PHE A 3 -5.02 -9.35 3.92
C PHE A 3 -4.76 -8.13 3.03
N ALA A 4 -4.05 -8.32 1.92
CA ALA A 4 -3.84 -7.23 0.97
C ALA A 4 -5.11 -7.01 0.14
N ARG A 5 -5.80 -5.88 0.34
CA ARG A 5 -6.94 -5.50 -0.51
C ARG A 5 -6.44 -5.05 -1.88
N MET A 6 -7.13 -5.45 -2.92
CA MET A 6 -6.87 -4.93 -4.26
C MET A 6 -7.37 -3.47 -4.35
N GLY A 7 -6.47 -2.55 -4.61
CA GLY A 7 -6.83 -1.13 -4.75
C GLY A 7 -5.61 -0.22 -4.90
N CYS A 8 -5.85 0.99 -5.42
CA CYS A 8 -4.80 2.00 -5.64
C CYS A 8 -4.08 2.40 -4.35
N ALA A 9 -4.79 2.39 -3.21
CA ALA A 9 -4.22 2.74 -1.91
C ALA A 9 -3.09 1.79 -1.47
N LEU A 10 -3.14 0.52 -1.90
CA LEU A 10 -2.10 -0.46 -1.62
C LEU A 10 -1.10 -0.60 -2.78
N ALA A 11 -1.57 -0.47 -4.02
CA ALA A 11 -0.73 -0.65 -5.20
C ALA A 11 0.44 0.34 -5.26
N MET A 12 0.21 1.61 -4.92
CA MET A 12 1.26 2.63 -4.91
C MET A 12 2.37 2.35 -3.88
N PRO A 13 2.06 2.12 -2.58
CA PRO A 13 3.07 1.74 -1.60
C PRO A 13 3.82 0.47 -1.96
N MET A 14 3.12 -0.54 -2.51
CA MET A 14 3.76 -1.78 -2.95
C MET A 14 4.74 -1.53 -4.10
N GLY A 15 4.36 -0.71 -5.08
CA GLY A 15 5.23 -0.35 -6.20
C GLY A 15 6.48 0.40 -5.74
N ALA A 16 6.32 1.41 -4.87
CA ALA A 16 7.43 2.16 -4.32
C ALA A 16 8.37 1.25 -3.50
N HIS A 17 7.81 0.39 -2.64
CA HIS A 17 8.60 -0.56 -1.86
C HIS A 17 9.33 -1.58 -2.72
N ALA A 18 8.72 -2.05 -3.81
CA ALA A 18 9.38 -2.95 -4.75
C ALA A 18 10.57 -2.27 -5.43
N ALA A 19 10.42 -1.02 -5.84
CA ALA A 19 11.51 -0.23 -6.42
C ALA A 19 12.67 -0.05 -5.42
N ASP A 20 12.37 0.30 -4.17
CA ASP A 20 13.38 0.42 -3.11
C ASP A 20 14.12 -0.90 -2.90
N ASN A 21 13.42 -2.03 -2.90
CA ASN A 21 14.03 -3.35 -2.75
C ASN A 21 14.90 -3.74 -3.95
N VAL A 22 14.54 -3.35 -5.16
CA VAL A 22 15.40 -3.53 -6.35
C VAL A 22 16.72 -2.76 -6.17
N VAL A 23 16.64 -1.49 -5.74
CA VAL A 23 17.84 -0.67 -5.49
C VAL A 23 18.72 -1.31 -4.40
N ARG A 24 18.10 -1.79 -3.30
CA ARG A 24 18.83 -2.49 -2.24
C ARG A 24 19.54 -3.75 -2.76
N ALA A 25 18.82 -4.57 -3.53
CA ALA A 25 19.39 -5.79 -4.12
C ALA A 25 20.59 -5.49 -5.03
N LEU A 26 20.49 -4.43 -5.86
CA LEU A 26 21.60 -3.99 -6.73
C LEU A 26 22.83 -3.52 -5.92
N ARG A 27 22.61 -3.01 -4.71
CA ARG A 27 23.69 -2.60 -3.79
C ARG A 27 24.22 -3.74 -2.92
N GLY A 28 23.68 -4.95 -3.05
CA GLY A 28 24.03 -6.10 -2.18
C GLY A 28 23.46 -5.99 -0.76
N GLU A 29 22.50 -5.09 -0.53
CA GLU A 29 21.82 -4.92 0.76
C GLU A 29 20.68 -5.94 0.91
N SER A 30 20.30 -6.23 2.15
CA SER A 30 19.12 -7.08 2.41
C SER A 30 17.83 -6.39 2.02
N ILE A 31 16.92 -7.11 1.37
CA ILE A 31 15.57 -6.62 1.05
C ILE A 31 14.76 -6.44 2.33
N ALA A 32 13.92 -5.41 2.35
CA ALA A 32 13.03 -5.11 3.45
C ALA A 32 11.66 -5.76 3.27
N ALA A 33 11.01 -6.14 4.38
CA ALA A 33 9.63 -6.62 4.35
C ALA A 33 8.65 -5.48 4.13
N PHE A 34 7.63 -5.69 3.29
CA PHE A 34 6.58 -4.71 3.06
C PHE A 34 5.68 -4.57 4.29
N ARG A 35 5.42 -3.32 4.69
CA ARG A 35 4.54 -2.97 5.81
C ARG A 35 3.59 -1.88 5.39
N PHE A 36 2.31 -2.08 5.63
CA PHE A 36 1.26 -1.13 5.31
C PHE A 36 0.21 -1.12 6.42
N GLY A 37 -0.25 0.07 6.81
CA GLY A 37 -1.35 0.26 7.75
C GLY A 37 -2.54 0.89 7.04
N TYR A 38 -3.70 0.26 7.13
CA TYR A 38 -4.94 0.83 6.60
C TYR A 38 -5.40 1.99 7.48
N ALA A 39 -6.02 3.01 6.88
CA ALA A 39 -6.63 4.13 7.60
C ALA A 39 -8.13 4.22 7.33
N GLY A 40 -8.57 3.78 6.17
CA GLY A 40 -9.96 3.83 5.76
C GLY A 40 -10.21 3.07 4.46
N GLN A 41 -11.47 2.84 4.19
CA GLN A 41 -11.93 2.33 2.90
C GLN A 41 -12.97 3.26 2.31
N CYS A 42 -12.88 3.47 1.01
CA CYS A 42 -13.80 4.31 0.27
C CYS A 42 -14.60 3.45 -0.72
N ILE A 43 -15.91 3.48 -0.59
CA ILE A 43 -16.83 2.77 -1.47
C ILE A 43 -17.62 3.81 -2.30
N SER A 44 -17.62 3.68 -3.62
CA SER A 44 -18.40 4.53 -4.49
C SER A 44 -19.79 3.93 -4.70
N LEU A 45 -20.80 4.74 -4.43
CA LEU A 45 -22.21 4.39 -4.66
C LEU A 45 -22.78 5.26 -5.81
N GLY A 46 -22.03 5.35 -6.91
CA GLY A 46 -22.31 6.23 -8.04
C GLY A 46 -21.64 7.60 -7.94
N ARG A 47 -21.94 8.50 -8.88
CA ARG A 47 -21.24 9.79 -9.02
C ARG A 47 -21.42 10.75 -7.85
N LYS A 48 -22.55 10.70 -7.17
CA LYS A 48 -22.94 11.69 -6.15
C LYS A 48 -23.02 11.12 -4.74
N ARG A 49 -22.73 9.83 -4.56
CA ARG A 49 -22.82 9.15 -3.27
C ARG A 49 -21.61 8.25 -3.05
N GLY A 50 -21.16 8.18 -1.82
CA GLY A 50 -20.08 7.30 -1.40
C GLY A 50 -20.21 6.94 0.06
N LEU A 51 -19.38 6.04 0.50
CA LEU A 51 -19.17 5.67 1.87
C LEU A 51 -17.67 5.66 2.12
N VAL A 52 -17.22 6.38 3.14
CA VAL A 52 -15.86 6.33 3.66
C VAL A 52 -15.95 5.80 5.08
N GLN A 53 -15.43 4.61 5.30
CA GLN A 53 -15.37 3.99 6.60
C GLN A 53 -13.94 4.02 7.12
N LEU A 54 -13.76 4.46 8.36
CA LEU A 54 -12.48 4.37 9.03
C LEU A 54 -12.24 2.91 9.47
N VAL A 55 -11.00 2.47 9.34
CA VAL A 55 -10.57 1.14 9.75
C VAL A 55 -9.34 1.24 10.66
N THR A 56 -9.04 0.17 11.37
CA THR A 56 -7.77 0.06 12.09
C THR A 56 -6.63 -0.22 11.11
N PRO A 57 -5.36 -0.07 11.51
CA PRO A 57 -4.22 -0.45 10.65
C PRO A 57 -4.26 -1.90 10.17
N GLU A 58 -4.93 -2.79 10.92
CA GLU A 58 -5.13 -4.22 10.64
C GLU A 58 -6.39 -4.48 9.81
N ASP A 59 -7.03 -3.40 9.30
CA ASP A 59 -8.21 -3.46 8.44
C ASP A 59 -9.52 -3.88 9.14
N ALA A 60 -9.59 -3.75 10.46
CA ALA A 60 -10.85 -3.95 11.18
C ALA A 60 -11.73 -2.68 11.09
N PRO A 61 -13.03 -2.83 10.80
CA PRO A 61 -13.93 -1.69 10.68
C PRO A 61 -14.12 -0.97 12.03
N ARG A 62 -14.16 0.37 12.00
CA ARG A 62 -14.53 1.21 13.14
C ARG A 62 -15.95 1.72 12.95
N ASP A 63 -16.67 2.01 14.03
CA ASP A 63 -18.04 2.56 14.02
C ASP A 63 -18.11 4.04 13.56
N ARG A 64 -17.10 4.49 12.81
CA ARG A 64 -17.03 5.83 12.26
C ARG A 64 -17.01 5.77 10.75
N PHE A 65 -18.03 6.37 10.15
CA PHE A 65 -18.14 6.45 8.70
C PHE A 65 -18.70 7.81 8.26
N VAL A 66 -18.38 8.19 7.04
CA VAL A 66 -18.98 9.34 6.34
C VAL A 66 -19.70 8.81 5.11
N SER A 67 -20.92 9.25 4.88
CA SER A 67 -21.73 8.79 3.75
C SER A 67 -22.26 9.96 2.91
N GLY A 68 -22.86 9.63 1.77
CA GLY A 68 -23.51 10.59 0.91
C GLY A 68 -22.56 11.41 0.04
N ARG A 69 -22.91 12.68 -0.20
CA ARG A 69 -22.15 13.60 -1.08
C ARG A 69 -20.77 13.94 -0.52
N MET A 70 -20.65 14.07 0.81
CA MET A 70 -19.38 14.34 1.47
C MET A 70 -18.39 13.22 1.25
N ALA A 71 -18.82 11.96 1.36
CA ALA A 71 -17.97 10.82 1.07
C ALA A 71 -17.51 10.77 -0.40
N ALA A 72 -18.38 11.17 -1.33
CA ALA A 72 -18.03 11.29 -2.74
C ALA A 72 -16.95 12.36 -2.96
N LEU A 73 -17.05 13.52 -2.31
CA LEU A 73 -16.03 14.58 -2.37
C LEU A 73 -14.70 14.16 -1.77
N VAL A 74 -14.72 13.49 -0.62
CA VAL A 74 -13.51 12.94 0.01
C VAL A 74 -12.80 11.97 -0.92
N LYS A 75 -13.55 11.09 -1.57
CA LYS A 75 -12.99 10.14 -2.54
C LYS A 75 -12.36 10.86 -3.73
N GLU A 76 -13.02 11.89 -4.28
CA GLU A 76 -12.49 12.68 -5.39
C GLU A 76 -11.20 13.39 -5.00
N LEU A 77 -11.17 13.97 -3.80
CA LEU A 77 -9.96 14.60 -3.25
C LEU A 77 -8.82 13.59 -3.12
N ILE A 78 -9.08 12.40 -2.57
CA ILE A 78 -8.06 11.34 -2.45
C ILE A 78 -7.53 10.96 -3.84
N SER A 79 -8.40 10.78 -4.83
CA SER A 79 -7.99 10.45 -6.20
C SER A 79 -7.11 11.53 -6.82
N THR A 80 -7.44 12.80 -6.59
CA THR A 80 -6.64 13.94 -7.06
C THR A 80 -5.28 14.01 -6.36
N LEU A 81 -5.24 13.77 -5.04
CA LEU A 81 -4.00 13.75 -4.28
C LEU A 81 -3.08 12.61 -4.72
N VAL A 82 -3.62 11.44 -5.07
CA VAL A 82 -2.85 10.32 -5.62
C VAL A 82 -2.15 10.72 -6.93
N ILE A 83 -2.87 11.36 -7.85
CA ILE A 83 -2.29 11.86 -9.11
C ILE A 83 -1.22 12.93 -8.84
N GLY A 84 -1.49 13.82 -7.88
CA GLY A 84 -0.53 14.83 -7.43
C GLY A 84 0.75 14.21 -6.87
N ALA A 85 0.62 13.21 -6.02
CA ALA A 85 1.75 12.47 -5.45
C ALA A 85 2.63 11.81 -6.53
N LEU A 86 2.02 11.20 -7.55
CA LEU A 86 2.76 10.62 -8.68
C LEU A 86 3.53 11.68 -9.47
N ARG A 87 2.97 12.89 -9.64
CA ARG A 87 3.67 14.00 -10.31
C ARG A 87 4.86 14.49 -9.48
N VAL A 88 4.69 14.61 -8.17
CA VAL A 88 5.77 15.03 -7.27
C VAL A 88 6.88 13.98 -7.25
N GLU A 89 6.55 12.70 -7.17
CA GLU A 89 7.53 11.60 -7.20
C GLU A 89 8.34 11.59 -8.50
N ARG A 90 7.72 11.95 -9.63
CA ARG A 90 8.42 12.09 -10.92
C ARG A 90 9.49 13.19 -10.89
N LEU A 91 9.27 14.25 -10.10
CA LEU A 91 10.19 15.39 -9.99
C LEU A 91 11.22 15.18 -8.88
N TYR A 92 10.82 14.53 -7.80
CA TYR A 92 11.61 14.30 -6.61
C TYR A 92 11.47 12.86 -6.17
N ALA A 93 12.35 11.99 -6.68
CA ALA A 93 12.35 10.56 -6.35
C ALA A 93 12.52 10.35 -4.82
N GLY A 94 11.64 9.53 -4.23
CA GLY A 94 11.63 9.27 -2.79
C GLY A 94 10.78 10.24 -1.97
N ALA A 95 10.05 11.17 -2.60
CA ALA A 95 9.14 12.08 -1.90
C ALA A 95 7.87 11.37 -1.40
N TYR A 96 7.51 10.24 -2.01
CA TYR A 96 6.33 9.48 -1.64
C TYR A 96 6.56 8.66 -0.38
N SER A 97 5.73 8.89 0.64
CA SER A 97 5.73 8.11 1.86
C SER A 97 4.32 7.57 2.17
N TRP A 98 4.24 6.45 2.88
CA TRP A 98 2.99 5.81 3.24
C TRP A 98 2.94 5.40 4.71
N PRO A 99 1.73 5.31 5.32
CA PRO A 99 1.60 4.85 6.69
C PRO A 99 2.04 3.40 6.83
N ARG A 100 2.86 3.11 7.84
CA ARG A 100 3.35 1.78 8.16
C ARG A 100 2.71 1.28 9.43
N SER A 101 2.22 0.04 9.44
CA SER A 101 1.73 -0.59 10.67
C SER A 101 2.88 -0.87 11.64
N VAL A 102 2.65 -0.59 12.91
CA VAL A 102 3.66 -0.81 13.97
C VAL A 102 3.76 -2.30 14.35
N GLU A 103 2.66 -3.05 14.22
CA GLU A 103 2.55 -4.43 14.70
C GLU A 103 3.21 -5.52 13.82
N ALA A 104 3.68 -5.20 12.64
CA ALA A 104 4.35 -6.18 11.77
C ALA A 104 5.71 -6.69 12.33
N ARG A 105 6.04 -6.42 13.59
CA ARG A 105 7.28 -6.91 14.23
C ARG A 105 7.27 -8.39 14.60
N GLN A 106 6.12 -9.07 14.61
CA GLN A 106 6.04 -10.40 15.24
C GLN A 106 5.79 -11.57 14.30
N HIS A 107 5.62 -11.37 13.00
CA HIS A 107 5.40 -12.50 12.10
C HIS A 107 6.12 -12.32 10.75
N THR A 108 7.44 -12.41 10.79
CA THR A 108 8.22 -12.74 9.60
C THR A 108 8.56 -14.23 9.71
N PRO A 109 7.78 -15.13 9.10
CA PRO A 109 8.29 -16.47 8.90
C PRO A 109 9.52 -16.32 8.01
N ALA A 110 10.66 -16.77 8.50
CA ALA A 110 11.85 -16.91 7.67
C ALA A 110 11.45 -17.70 6.44
N LEU A 111 11.48 -17.06 5.27
CA LEU A 111 11.33 -17.80 4.02
C LEU A 111 12.45 -18.83 4.00
N PRO A 112 12.14 -20.13 3.85
CA PRO A 112 13.17 -21.13 3.65
C PRO A 112 13.96 -20.69 2.41
N ALA A 113 15.30 -20.66 2.54
CA ALA A 113 16.17 -20.41 1.42
C ALA A 113 15.90 -21.49 0.36
N SER A 114 15.00 -21.20 -0.57
CA SER A 114 14.76 -22.02 -1.73
C SER A 114 16.04 -21.96 -2.57
N ARG A 115 16.86 -23.00 -2.48
CA ARG A 115 17.93 -23.28 -3.42
C ARG A 115 17.28 -23.42 -4.80
N ALA A 116 17.28 -22.34 -5.56
CA ALA A 116 17.08 -22.44 -7.00
C ALA A 116 18.36 -23.09 -7.57
N GLN A 117 18.44 -24.40 -7.51
CA GLN A 117 19.32 -25.17 -8.38
C GLN A 117 18.69 -25.12 -9.76
N VAL A 118 19.06 -24.12 -10.55
CA VAL A 118 18.90 -24.20 -12.00
C VAL A 118 19.93 -25.20 -12.48
N SER A 119 19.51 -26.46 -12.64
CA SER A 119 20.26 -27.45 -13.38
C SER A 119 20.17 -27.07 -14.86
N VAL A 120 21.21 -26.43 -15.37
CA VAL A 120 21.44 -26.34 -16.80
C VAL A 120 21.95 -27.70 -17.24
N GLY A 121 21.03 -28.56 -17.69
CA GLY A 121 21.37 -29.82 -18.37
C GLY A 121 21.95 -29.48 -19.72
N GLY A 122 23.15 -30.02 -19.98
CA GLY A 122 23.79 -30.06 -21.29
C GLY A 122 23.09 -31.02 -22.28
#